data_9e2d37ec2f8601993a1bea25af9a45d3
#
_entry.id   9e2d37ec2f8601993a1bea25af9a45d3
#
_cell.length_a   1.000
_cell.length_b   1.000
_cell.length_c   1.000
_cell.angle_alpha   90.00
_cell.angle_beta   90.00
_cell.angle_gamma   90.00
#
_symmetry.space_group_name_H-M   'P 1'
#
loop_
_entity.id
_entity.type
_entity.pdbx_description
1 polymer ?
#
loop_
_entity_poly.entity_id
_entity_poly.type
_entity_poly.pdbx_seq_one_letter_code
_entity_poly.pdbx_strand_id
1 'polypeptide(L)'
;VRYGLRVDGSNLEEMNSNTRTEGFGDEVKRRIMLGTYALSAGYYDAYYGKALKVRRLLAENFIDLYQKYDVLLSPTSPCTAFKLGEKVNDPMTMYVNDICTIPSNLVGHPAMSVPFGKGSNGMPIGVQILAPPMQEPVMYQVAHALEMASE
;
A
#
# COMPACT_ATOMS: atom_id res chain seq x y z
N VAL A 1 -2.29 -26.98 -1.84
CA VAL A 1 -2.19 -25.87 -2.82
C VAL A 1 -3.16 -26.15 -3.95
N ARG A 2 -4.10 -25.22 -4.17
CA ARG A 2 -5.17 -25.42 -5.16
C ARG A 2 -4.84 -24.80 -6.51
N TYR A 3 -4.11 -23.70 -6.52
CA TYR A 3 -3.70 -22.95 -7.70
C TYR A 3 -2.25 -22.50 -7.58
N GLY A 4 -1.60 -22.24 -8.70
CA GLY A 4 -0.24 -21.77 -8.77
C GLY A 4 0.80 -22.87 -8.58
N LEU A 5 1.99 -22.50 -8.14
CA LEU A 5 3.09 -23.42 -7.89
C LEU A 5 2.71 -24.44 -6.82
N ARG A 6 3.03 -25.71 -7.11
CA ARG A 6 2.99 -26.81 -6.15
C ARG A 6 4.32 -27.55 -6.22
N VAL A 7 4.95 -27.70 -5.08
CA VAL A 7 6.17 -28.51 -4.93
C VAL A 7 5.82 -29.72 -4.08
N ASP A 8 6.13 -30.91 -4.56
CA ASP A 8 5.79 -32.15 -3.87
C ASP A 8 6.61 -32.36 -2.59
N GLY A 9 6.06 -33.13 -1.67
CA GLY A 9 6.65 -33.54 -0.42
C GLY A 9 6.15 -34.95 -0.05
N SER A 10 6.80 -35.58 0.93
CA SER A 10 6.43 -36.92 1.41
C SER A 10 5.06 -36.93 2.12
N ASN A 11 4.60 -35.77 2.60
CA ASN A 11 3.34 -35.56 3.27
C ASN A 11 2.82 -34.13 3.01
N LEU A 12 1.60 -33.83 3.52
CA LEU A 12 0.96 -32.52 3.32
C LEU A 12 1.73 -31.35 3.91
N GLU A 13 2.35 -31.55 5.07
CA GLU A 13 3.12 -30.50 5.76
C GLU A 13 4.39 -30.17 4.97
N GLU A 14 5.14 -31.17 4.55
CA GLU A 14 6.33 -30.99 3.73
C GLU A 14 5.99 -30.37 2.37
N MET A 15 4.96 -30.83 1.68
CA MET A 15 4.46 -30.23 0.44
C MET A 15 4.14 -28.75 0.62
N ASN A 16 3.45 -28.36 1.69
CA ASN A 16 3.14 -26.97 1.97
C ASN A 16 4.40 -26.14 2.28
N SER A 17 5.33 -26.70 3.04
CA SER A 17 6.61 -26.06 3.37
C SER A 17 7.46 -25.82 2.14
N ASN A 18 7.65 -26.85 1.30
CA ASN A 18 8.40 -26.78 0.04
C ASN A 18 7.76 -25.74 -0.91
N THR A 19 6.44 -25.80 -1.06
CA THR A 19 5.71 -24.87 -1.94
C THR A 19 5.86 -23.41 -1.50
N ARG A 20 5.81 -23.12 -0.20
CA ARG A 20 6.02 -21.76 0.33
C ARG A 20 7.47 -21.33 0.19
N THR A 21 8.41 -22.24 0.41
CA THR A 21 9.84 -21.97 0.28
C THR A 21 10.23 -21.58 -1.14
N GLU A 22 9.74 -22.31 -2.12
CA GLU A 22 10.02 -22.07 -3.54
C GLU A 22 9.19 -20.91 -4.11
N GLY A 23 7.90 -20.82 -3.70
CA GLY A 23 6.94 -19.90 -4.30
C GLY A 23 6.93 -18.47 -3.73
N PHE A 24 7.42 -18.26 -2.51
CA PHE A 24 7.44 -16.94 -1.90
C PHE A 24 8.83 -16.29 -2.00
N GLY A 25 8.87 -15.07 -2.53
CA GLY A 25 10.06 -14.24 -2.48
C GLY A 25 10.41 -13.81 -1.05
N ASP A 26 11.64 -13.33 -0.85
CA ASP A 26 12.18 -13.02 0.48
C ASP A 26 11.39 -11.92 1.21
N GLU A 27 10.91 -10.90 0.50
CA GLU A 27 10.10 -9.84 1.10
C GLU A 27 8.74 -10.37 1.59
N VAL A 28 8.10 -11.25 0.83
CA VAL A 28 6.84 -11.90 1.24
C VAL A 28 7.04 -12.73 2.50
N LYS A 29 8.12 -13.53 2.55
CA LYS A 29 8.50 -14.31 3.74
C LYS A 29 8.71 -13.41 4.95
N ARG A 30 9.44 -12.30 4.78
CA ARG A 30 9.68 -11.30 5.84
C ARG A 30 8.39 -10.73 6.38
N ARG A 31 7.46 -10.31 5.52
CA ARG A 31 6.16 -9.74 5.94
C ARG A 31 5.28 -10.76 6.64
N ILE A 32 5.25 -12.00 6.19
CA ILE A 32 4.53 -13.08 6.87
C ILE A 32 5.08 -13.31 8.27
N MET A 33 6.41 -13.36 8.43
CA MET A 33 7.06 -13.52 9.74
C MET A 33 6.76 -12.35 10.68
N LEU A 34 6.87 -11.11 10.20
CA LEU A 34 6.53 -9.91 10.98
C LEU A 34 5.07 -9.89 11.42
N GLY A 35 4.14 -10.24 10.52
CA GLY A 35 2.72 -10.32 10.84
C GLY A 35 2.42 -11.39 11.87
N THR A 36 3.01 -12.56 11.73
CA THR A 36 2.87 -13.66 12.70
C THR A 36 3.41 -13.26 14.06
N TYR A 37 4.57 -12.60 14.12
CA TYR A 37 5.15 -12.09 15.36
C TYR A 37 4.23 -11.06 16.03
N ALA A 38 3.72 -10.07 15.28
CA ALA A 38 2.84 -9.04 15.81
C ALA A 38 1.51 -9.59 16.35
N LEU A 39 1.06 -10.74 15.84
CA LEU A 39 -0.16 -11.42 16.28
C LEU A 39 0.08 -12.49 17.35
N SER A 40 1.34 -12.77 17.73
CA SER A 40 1.67 -13.79 18.71
C SER A 40 1.31 -13.37 20.14
N ALA A 41 1.21 -14.36 21.03
CA ALA A 41 0.87 -14.14 22.43
C ALA A 41 1.86 -13.15 23.10
N GLY A 42 1.31 -12.19 23.83
CA GLY A 42 2.07 -11.13 24.49
C GLY A 42 2.39 -9.90 23.61
N TYR A 43 2.29 -10.02 22.29
CA TYR A 43 2.53 -8.91 21.36
C TYR A 43 1.27 -8.37 20.71
N TYR A 44 0.19 -9.16 20.70
CA TYR A 44 -1.09 -8.76 20.10
C TYR A 44 -1.59 -7.42 20.63
N ASP A 45 -1.71 -7.27 21.95
CA ASP A 45 -2.22 -6.04 22.56
C ASP A 45 -1.22 -4.88 22.45
N ALA A 46 0.07 -5.16 22.57
CA ALA A 46 1.12 -4.15 22.50
C ALA A 46 1.27 -3.54 21.11
N TYR A 47 1.14 -4.34 20.05
CA TYR A 47 1.34 -3.91 18.67
C TYR A 47 0.05 -3.86 17.88
N TYR A 48 -0.62 -4.98 17.67
CA TYR A 48 -1.79 -5.06 16.80
C TYR A 48 -2.99 -4.30 17.36
N GLY A 49 -3.32 -4.51 18.64
CA GLY A 49 -4.41 -3.78 19.30
C GLY A 49 -4.18 -2.27 19.32
N LYS A 50 -2.95 -1.83 19.54
CA LYS A 50 -2.57 -0.42 19.47
C LYS A 50 -2.68 0.13 18.06
N ALA A 51 -2.23 -0.62 17.05
CA ALA A 51 -2.33 -0.24 15.65
C ALA A 51 -3.79 -0.08 15.20
N LEU A 52 -4.72 -0.94 15.64
CA LEU A 52 -6.14 -0.79 15.36
C LEU A 52 -6.73 0.50 15.94
N LYS A 53 -6.31 0.91 17.13
CA LYS A 53 -6.73 2.19 17.73
C LYS A 53 -6.23 3.38 16.93
N VAL A 54 -4.97 3.37 16.52
CA VAL A 54 -4.39 4.41 15.66
C VAL A 54 -5.07 4.46 14.30
N ARG A 55 -5.33 3.28 13.69
CA ARG A 55 -6.09 3.18 12.45
C ARG A 55 -7.47 3.83 12.56
N ARG A 56 -8.15 3.63 13.69
CA ARG A 56 -9.45 4.25 13.95
C ARG A 56 -9.38 5.78 14.00
N LEU A 57 -8.41 6.31 14.73
CA LEU A 57 -8.18 7.76 14.78
C LEU A 57 -7.88 8.34 13.40
N LEU A 58 -7.09 7.62 12.60
CA LEU A 58 -6.82 8.04 11.23
C LEU A 58 -8.12 8.08 10.40
N ALA A 59 -8.96 7.06 10.50
CA ALA A 59 -10.25 7.03 9.80
C ALA A 59 -11.17 8.18 10.21
N GLU A 60 -11.24 8.50 11.50
CA GLU A 60 -12.02 9.63 12.02
C GLU A 60 -11.52 10.97 11.44
N ASN A 61 -10.20 11.19 11.38
CA ASN A 61 -9.62 12.38 10.75
C ASN A 61 -10.00 12.51 9.26
N PHE A 62 -10.00 11.40 8.51
CA PHE A 62 -10.45 11.43 7.12
C PHE A 62 -11.94 11.75 6.99
N ILE A 63 -12.79 11.20 7.86
CA ILE A 63 -14.23 11.52 7.90
C ILE A 63 -14.42 13.02 8.12
N ASP A 64 -13.71 13.63 9.06
CA ASP A 64 -13.80 15.06 9.36
C ASP A 64 -13.35 15.94 8.20
N LEU A 65 -12.31 15.52 7.47
CA LEU A 65 -11.86 16.20 6.26
C LEU A 65 -12.92 16.16 5.16
N TYR A 66 -13.55 15.01 4.96
CA TYR A 66 -14.60 14.84 3.94
C TYR A 66 -15.93 15.54 4.28
N GLN A 67 -16.09 16.08 5.49
CA GLN A 67 -17.20 17.04 5.77
C GLN A 67 -16.97 18.41 5.10
N LYS A 68 -15.73 18.70 4.68
CA LYS A 68 -15.32 20.00 4.14
C LYS A 68 -14.85 19.95 2.70
N TYR A 69 -14.40 18.79 2.26
CA TYR A 69 -13.76 18.58 0.96
C TYR A 69 -14.35 17.34 0.30
N ASP A 70 -14.62 17.42 -1.00
CA ASP A 70 -15.15 16.30 -1.79
C ASP A 70 -14.07 15.23 -2.05
N VAL A 71 -12.82 15.67 -2.23
CA VAL A 71 -11.64 14.81 -2.42
C VAL A 71 -10.42 15.45 -1.76
N LEU A 72 -9.39 14.62 -1.53
CA LEU A 72 -8.08 15.09 -1.08
C LEU A 72 -7.05 14.78 -2.18
N LEU A 73 -6.05 15.64 -2.33
CA LEU A 73 -4.96 15.45 -3.28
C LEU A 73 -3.63 15.32 -2.53
N SER A 74 -2.79 14.41 -3.01
CA SER A 74 -1.42 14.27 -2.51
C SER A 74 -0.48 13.78 -3.63
N PRO A 75 0.84 13.88 -3.47
CA PRO A 75 1.74 13.09 -4.31
C PRO A 75 1.42 11.60 -4.16
N THR A 76 1.55 10.82 -5.24
CA THR A 76 1.40 9.35 -5.15
C THR A 76 2.59 8.72 -4.43
N SER A 77 3.80 9.27 -4.65
CA SER A 77 5.03 8.82 -4.02
C SER A 77 5.91 10.04 -3.67
N PRO A 78 6.74 9.95 -2.63
CA PRO A 78 7.65 11.04 -2.24
C PRO A 78 8.71 11.36 -3.27
N CYS A 79 8.99 10.45 -4.19
CA CYS A 79 10.01 10.62 -5.24
C CYS A 79 9.52 10.03 -6.57
N THR A 80 10.19 10.46 -7.63
CA THR A 80 10.05 9.85 -8.97
C THR A 80 10.68 8.45 -9.00
N ALA A 81 10.47 7.71 -10.10
CA ALA A 81 11.08 6.39 -10.27
C ALA A 81 12.61 6.46 -10.12
N PHE A 82 13.16 5.49 -9.42
CA PHE A 82 14.59 5.27 -9.20
C PHE A 82 15.10 4.14 -10.09
N LYS A 83 16.43 3.99 -10.22
CA LYS A 83 17.04 2.98 -11.07
C LYS A 83 16.80 1.56 -10.53
N LEU A 84 16.70 0.60 -11.43
CA LEU A 84 16.62 -0.82 -11.05
C LEU A 84 17.82 -1.20 -10.17
N GLY A 85 17.56 -1.85 -9.04
CA GLY A 85 18.59 -2.27 -8.08
C GLY A 85 19.08 -1.19 -7.10
N GLU A 86 18.70 0.08 -7.27
CA GLU A 86 19.23 1.19 -6.45
C GLU A 86 18.87 1.08 -4.96
N LYS A 87 17.68 0.57 -4.63
CA LYS A 87 17.16 0.52 -3.24
C LYS A 87 16.99 -0.89 -2.68
N VAL A 88 17.51 -1.91 -3.37
CA VAL A 88 17.28 -3.33 -3.02
C VAL A 88 17.85 -3.70 -1.64
N ASN A 89 18.92 -3.04 -1.22
CA ASN A 89 19.62 -3.36 0.03
C ASN A 89 19.13 -2.55 1.25
N ASP A 90 18.17 -1.65 1.08
CA ASP A 90 17.62 -0.83 2.16
C ASP A 90 16.08 -0.93 2.20
N PRO A 91 15.53 -1.91 2.96
CA PRO A 91 14.09 -2.07 3.09
C PRO A 91 13.37 -0.85 3.67
N MET A 92 14.03 -0.07 4.55
CA MET A 92 13.42 1.11 5.16
C MET A 92 13.20 2.22 4.12
N THR A 93 14.20 2.46 3.27
CA THR A 93 14.07 3.42 2.16
C THR A 93 12.96 2.98 1.17
N MET A 94 12.79 1.68 0.94
CA MET A 94 11.67 1.18 0.12
C MET A 94 10.31 1.44 0.78
N TYR A 95 10.18 1.23 2.09
CA TYR A 95 8.91 1.45 2.81
C TYR A 95 8.50 2.93 2.85
N VAL A 96 9.45 3.85 2.87
CA VAL A 96 9.16 5.31 2.81
C VAL A 96 8.47 5.69 1.50
N ASN A 97 8.70 4.97 0.40
CA ASN A 97 8.02 5.25 -0.87
C ASN A 97 6.50 5.04 -0.79
N ASP A 98 6.02 4.23 0.13
CA ASP A 98 4.59 3.91 0.29
C ASP A 98 3.86 4.86 1.26
N ILE A 99 4.56 5.84 1.84
CA ILE A 99 3.99 6.70 2.91
C ILE A 99 2.75 7.46 2.47
N CYS A 100 2.66 7.82 1.19
CA CYS A 100 1.49 8.53 0.64
C CYS A 100 0.30 7.60 0.36
N THR A 101 0.53 6.33 0.07
CA THR A 101 -0.52 5.36 -0.32
C THR A 101 -1.05 4.52 0.84
N ILE A 102 -0.25 4.30 1.87
CA ILE A 102 -0.64 3.53 3.06
C ILE A 102 -1.88 4.11 3.77
N PRO A 103 -2.04 5.43 3.97
CA PRO A 103 -3.21 5.97 4.67
C PRO A 103 -4.55 5.56 4.07
N SER A 104 -4.72 5.63 2.75
CA SER A 104 -5.96 5.21 2.08
C SER A 104 -6.26 3.72 2.28
N ASN A 105 -5.23 2.88 2.25
CA ASN A 105 -5.36 1.45 2.52
C ASN A 105 -5.78 1.17 3.98
N LEU A 106 -5.21 1.90 4.94
CA LEU A 106 -5.53 1.73 6.36
C LEU A 106 -6.96 2.16 6.69
N VAL A 107 -7.45 3.25 6.09
CA VAL A 107 -8.82 3.74 6.33
C VAL A 107 -9.86 3.05 5.45
N GLY A 108 -9.45 2.38 4.38
CA GLY A 108 -10.34 1.67 3.46
C GLY A 108 -11.10 2.58 2.51
N HIS A 109 -10.50 3.72 2.14
CA HIS A 109 -11.09 4.69 1.22
C HIS A 109 -10.55 4.52 -0.19
N PRO A 110 -11.35 4.80 -1.24
CA PRO A 110 -10.89 4.76 -2.62
C PRO A 110 -9.81 5.80 -2.87
N ALA A 111 -8.81 5.41 -3.64
CA ALA A 111 -7.73 6.28 -4.08
C ALA A 111 -7.25 5.85 -5.47
N MET A 112 -6.82 6.81 -6.28
CA MET A 112 -6.21 6.55 -7.57
C MET A 112 -5.08 7.53 -7.83
N SER A 113 -4.16 7.15 -8.70
CA SER A 113 -3.09 8.01 -9.20
C SER A 113 -3.34 8.35 -10.66
N VAL A 114 -3.16 9.62 -11.02
CA VAL A 114 -3.17 10.09 -12.41
C VAL A 114 -1.83 10.72 -12.75
N PRO A 115 -1.33 10.58 -13.99
CA PRO A 115 -0.14 11.27 -14.44
C PRO A 115 -0.35 12.80 -14.38
N PHE A 116 0.64 13.54 -13.89
CA PHE A 116 0.59 14.99 -13.81
C PHE A 116 1.96 15.62 -14.01
N GLY A 117 2.42 15.64 -15.25
CA GLY A 117 3.70 16.22 -15.61
C GLY A 117 4.92 15.33 -15.37
N LYS A 118 6.10 15.94 -15.35
CA LYS A 118 7.39 15.27 -15.22
C LYS A 118 8.29 15.96 -14.19
N GLY A 119 9.06 15.17 -13.47
CA GLY A 119 10.10 15.64 -12.57
C GLY A 119 11.31 16.23 -13.32
N SER A 120 12.22 16.83 -12.58
CA SER A 120 13.46 17.43 -13.12
C SER A 120 14.36 16.41 -13.84
N ASN A 121 14.22 15.13 -13.54
CA ASN A 121 14.91 14.02 -14.20
C ASN A 121 14.16 13.45 -15.41
N GLY A 122 13.06 14.08 -15.83
CA GLY A 122 12.22 13.63 -16.94
C GLY A 122 11.27 12.48 -16.65
N MET A 123 11.30 11.91 -15.44
CA MET A 123 10.42 10.82 -15.04
C MET A 123 9.01 11.34 -14.72
N PRO A 124 7.95 10.55 -15.01
CA PRO A 124 6.58 10.96 -14.73
C PRO A 124 6.33 11.16 -13.24
N ILE A 125 5.46 12.12 -12.93
CA ILE A 125 4.92 12.38 -11.59
C ILE A 125 3.46 11.95 -11.56
N GLY A 126 3.04 11.30 -10.48
CA GLY A 126 1.65 10.97 -10.20
C GLY A 126 1.06 11.85 -9.12
N VAL A 127 -0.15 12.35 -9.34
CA VAL A 127 -1.00 12.96 -8.30
C VAL A 127 -2.00 11.92 -7.84
N GLN A 128 -2.07 11.70 -6.53
CA GLN A 128 -3.03 10.81 -5.90
C GLN A 128 -4.29 11.59 -5.54
N ILE A 129 -5.44 11.02 -5.87
CA ILE A 129 -6.76 11.53 -5.52
C ILE A 129 -7.36 10.53 -4.53
N LEU A 130 -7.80 11.01 -3.38
CA LEU A 130 -8.49 10.21 -2.37
C LEU A 130 -9.92 10.74 -2.23
N ALA A 131 -10.89 9.83 -2.16
CA ALA A 131 -12.30 10.17 -2.03
C ALA A 131 -12.96 9.46 -0.84
N PRO A 132 -14.13 9.91 -0.37
CA PRO A 132 -14.90 9.19 0.63
C PRO A 132 -15.29 7.78 0.16
N PRO A 133 -15.62 6.86 1.08
CA PRO A 133 -16.12 5.54 0.71
C PRO A 133 -17.30 5.61 -0.26
N MET A 134 -17.30 4.78 -1.29
CA MET A 134 -18.34 4.68 -2.34
C MET A 134 -18.50 5.96 -3.20
N GLN A 135 -17.50 6.85 -3.19
CA GLN A 135 -17.49 8.07 -4.01
C GLN A 135 -16.47 7.99 -5.16
N GLU A 136 -16.23 6.80 -5.70
CA GLU A 136 -15.42 6.58 -6.88
C GLU A 136 -15.86 7.44 -8.08
N PRO A 137 -17.17 7.69 -8.32
CA PRO A 137 -17.58 8.57 -9.42
C PRO A 137 -17.03 10.00 -9.31
N VAL A 138 -17.00 10.58 -8.11
CA VAL A 138 -16.42 11.91 -7.86
C VAL A 138 -14.91 11.88 -8.08
N MET A 139 -14.26 10.83 -7.60
CA MET A 139 -12.82 10.60 -7.80
C MET A 139 -12.46 10.58 -9.30
N TYR A 140 -13.23 9.86 -10.13
CA TYR A 140 -13.01 9.81 -11.58
C TYR A 140 -13.25 11.15 -12.28
N GLN A 141 -14.25 11.92 -11.84
CA GLN A 141 -14.50 13.27 -12.38
C GLN A 141 -13.30 14.20 -12.15
N VAL A 142 -12.78 14.20 -10.92
CA VAL A 142 -11.60 15.00 -10.57
C VAL A 142 -10.35 14.49 -11.30
N ALA A 143 -10.19 13.17 -11.43
CA ALA A 143 -9.11 12.55 -12.17
C ALA A 143 -9.09 13.01 -13.64
N HIS A 144 -10.24 12.97 -14.29
CA HIS A 144 -10.38 13.43 -15.67
C HIS A 144 -10.05 14.93 -15.81
N ALA A 145 -10.53 15.77 -14.89
CA ALA A 145 -10.22 17.19 -14.90
C ALA A 145 -8.70 17.47 -14.75
N LEU A 146 -8.02 16.72 -13.86
CA LEU A 146 -6.57 16.82 -13.69
C LEU A 146 -5.80 16.34 -14.93
N GLU A 147 -6.23 15.24 -15.54
CA GLU A 147 -5.63 14.71 -16.77
C GLU A 147 -5.71 15.72 -17.90
N MET A 148 -6.88 16.32 -18.13
CA MET A 148 -7.08 17.37 -19.14
C MET A 148 -6.28 18.64 -18.87
N ALA A 149 -6.00 18.95 -17.61
CA ALA A 149 -5.20 20.11 -17.23
C ALA A 149 -3.68 19.88 -17.34
N SER A 150 -3.24 18.63 -17.47
CA SER A 150 -1.83 18.25 -17.54
C SER A 150 -1.30 18.11 -18.97
N GLU A 151 -2.18 18.18 -19.99
CA GLU A 151 -1.84 18.23 -21.41
C GLU A 151 -1.34 19.65 -21.81
#